data_f070e8c1c3279bfc2cd7df666034bd1c
#
_entry.id   f070e8c1c3279bfc2cd7df666034bd1c
#
_cell.length_a   1.000
_cell.length_b   1.000
_cell.length_c   1.000
_cell.angle_alpha   90.00
_cell.angle_beta   90.00
_cell.angle_gamma   90.00
#
_symmetry.space_group_name_H-M   'P 1'
#
loop_
_entity.id
_entity.type
_entity.pdbx_description
1 polymer ?
#
loop_
_entity_poly.entity_id
_entity_poly.type
_entity_poly.pdbx_seq_one_letter_code
_entity_poly.pdbx_strand_id
1 'polypeptide(L)'
;MGHLLRNRLVGTAIAALAVTCASTAVAAPTPKTRLVSCGSESCLLVTGRRNSADSRVSINNRVVAVAGRRAWHVRVPLVAVRELTSPYARSIEVTVAQADGHEEWSEDASLPIGLLGHKNLATLVVSAR
;
A
#
# COMPACT_ATOMS: atom_id res chain seq x y z
N MET A 1 -43.93 -49.52 39.09
CA MET A 1 -43.63 -49.32 38.88
C MET A 1 -43.18 -48.50 38.24
N GLY A 2 -42.79 -48.09 37.85
CA GLY A 2 -42.37 -47.43 37.20
C GLY A 2 -41.58 -46.66 37.01
N HIS A 3 -41.32 -46.42 36.83
CA HIS A 3 -40.70 -45.77 36.55
C HIS A 3 -39.99 -45.27 35.98
N LEU A 4 -39.94 -45.03 35.84
CA LEU A 4 -39.41 -44.66 35.40
C LEU A 4 -38.92 -44.01 34.76
N LEU A 5 -38.92 -43.52 34.52
CA LEU A 5 -38.63 -42.91 33.79
C LEU A 5 -37.86 -42.16 33.91
N ARG A 6 -37.11 -42.11 33.90
CA ARG A 6 -36.27 -41.55 33.90
C ARG A 6 -35.91 -40.99 32.94
N ASN A 7 -36.09 -40.61 32.43
CA ASN A 7 -35.79 -39.88 31.58
C ASN A 7 -34.85 -39.07 31.90
N ARG A 8 -33.99 -39.40 31.85
CA ARG A 8 -33.04 -38.79 31.80
C ARG A 8 -32.88 -38.11 30.73
N LEU A 9 -33.16 -37.27 30.59
CA LEU A 9 -32.82 -36.36 29.84
C LEU A 9 -31.51 -36.09 29.99
N VAL A 10 -30.78 -36.69 29.39
CA VAL A 10 -29.52 -36.32 29.22
C VAL A 10 -29.49 -35.13 28.44
N GLY A 11 -29.37 -34.09 29.01
CA GLY A 11 -29.12 -32.90 28.33
C GLY A 11 -27.77 -33.00 27.73
N THR A 12 -27.72 -33.36 26.54
CA THR A 12 -26.54 -33.16 25.83
C THR A 12 -26.32 -31.70 25.74
N ALA A 13 -25.50 -31.23 26.57
CA ALA A 13 -24.99 -29.89 26.41
C ALA A 13 -24.16 -29.91 25.15
N ILE A 14 -24.77 -29.48 24.09
CA ILE A 14 -24.03 -29.25 22.89
C ILE A 14 -23.25 -27.99 23.15
N ALA A 15 -22.02 -28.17 23.51
CA ALA A 15 -21.11 -27.06 23.57
C ALA A 15 -20.93 -26.64 22.13
N ALA A 16 -21.69 -25.65 21.74
CA ALA A 16 -21.43 -25.02 20.49
C ALA A 16 -20.08 -24.35 20.60
N LEU A 17 -19.09 -25.02 20.07
CA LEU A 17 -17.82 -24.39 19.88
C LEU A 17 -18.04 -23.31 18.84
N ALA A 18 -18.24 -22.13 19.31
CA ALA A 18 -18.15 -20.98 18.45
C ALA A 18 -16.69 -20.88 18.04
N VAL A 19 -16.37 -21.47 16.93
CA VAL A 19 -15.09 -21.22 16.30
C VAL A 19 -15.19 -19.80 15.81
N THR A 20 -14.77 -18.89 16.65
CA THR A 20 -14.54 -17.55 16.17
C THR A 20 -13.33 -17.64 15.25
N CYS A 21 -13.60 -17.74 13.99
CA CYS A 21 -12.56 -17.53 13.02
C CYS A 21 -12.11 -16.08 13.16
N ALA A 22 -11.07 -15.90 13.94
CA ALA A 22 -10.39 -14.63 13.91
C ALA A 22 -9.79 -14.52 12.52
N SER A 23 -10.50 -13.87 11.63
CA SER A 23 -9.91 -13.49 10.38
C SER A 23 -8.79 -12.50 10.72
N THR A 24 -7.57 -12.97 10.66
CA THR A 24 -6.45 -12.08 10.73
C THR A 24 -6.56 -11.20 9.48
N ALA A 25 -7.05 -10.00 9.67
CA ALA A 25 -6.99 -9.02 8.61
C ALA A 25 -5.52 -8.78 8.34
N VAL A 26 -5.02 -9.31 7.24
CA VAL A 26 -3.68 -8.98 6.78
C VAL A 26 -3.74 -7.52 6.40
N ALA A 27 -3.01 -6.67 7.13
CA ALA A 27 -2.92 -5.27 6.77
C ALA A 27 -2.42 -5.16 5.34
N ALA A 28 -3.04 -4.29 4.56
CA ALA A 28 -2.59 -4.03 3.19
C ALA A 28 -1.11 -3.64 3.23
N PRO A 29 -0.30 -4.14 2.28
CA PRO A 29 1.11 -3.76 2.25
C PRO A 29 1.22 -2.27 2.01
N THR A 30 1.98 -1.58 2.87
CA THR A 30 2.18 -0.15 2.73
C THR A 30 3.33 0.10 1.76
N PRO A 31 3.09 0.80 0.65
CA PRO A 31 4.18 1.17 -0.23
C PRO A 31 5.08 2.21 0.44
N LYS A 32 6.34 2.21 0.08
CA LYS A 32 7.33 3.12 0.66
C LYS A 32 7.99 3.95 -0.41
N THR A 33 8.39 5.15 -0.03
CA THR A 33 9.11 6.06 -0.92
C THR A 33 10.41 6.50 -0.29
N ARG A 34 11.39 6.77 -1.13
CA ARG A 34 12.68 7.27 -0.69
C ARG A 34 13.34 8.03 -1.82
N LEU A 35 14.05 9.09 -1.49
CA LEU A 35 14.82 9.83 -2.48
C LEU A 35 16.13 9.11 -2.75
N VAL A 36 16.45 8.89 -3.99
CA VAL A 36 17.68 8.21 -4.42
C VAL A 36 18.32 8.94 -5.60
N SER A 37 19.56 8.65 -5.85
CA SER A 37 20.25 9.20 -7.01
C SER A 37 19.96 8.37 -8.25
N CYS A 38 19.76 9.05 -9.37
CA CYS A 38 19.60 8.46 -10.69
C CYS A 38 20.63 9.12 -11.61
N GLY A 39 21.90 8.71 -11.53
CA GLY A 39 22.94 9.40 -12.25
C GLY A 39 23.15 10.79 -11.68
N SER A 40 23.04 11.83 -12.51
CA SER A 40 23.20 13.21 -12.06
C SER A 40 21.92 13.82 -11.48
N GLU A 41 20.81 13.09 -11.54
CA GLU A 41 19.53 13.58 -11.08
C GLU A 41 19.05 12.82 -9.85
N SER A 42 18.02 13.34 -9.22
CA SER A 42 17.37 12.67 -8.11
C SER A 42 16.09 12.00 -8.59
N CYS A 43 15.82 10.84 -8.01
CA CYS A 43 14.61 10.08 -8.30
C CYS A 43 13.90 9.73 -7.01
N LEU A 44 12.61 9.51 -7.13
CA LEU A 44 11.82 8.94 -6.05
C LEU A 44 11.81 7.42 -6.26
N LEU A 45 12.34 6.69 -5.31
CA LEU A 45 12.25 5.23 -5.31
C LEU A 45 10.95 4.84 -4.63
N VAL A 46 10.08 4.15 -5.35
CA VAL A 46 8.83 3.64 -4.81
C VAL A 46 8.94 2.12 -4.76
N THR A 47 8.64 1.54 -3.62
CA THR A 47 8.69 0.09 -3.43
C THR A 47 7.36 -0.40 -2.90
N GLY A 48 7.02 -1.62 -3.24
CA GLY A 48 5.79 -2.22 -2.76
C GLY A 48 5.75 -3.70 -3.08
N ARG A 49 4.58 -4.28 -2.89
CA ARG A 49 4.35 -5.70 -3.14
C ARG A 49 3.16 -5.91 -4.03
N ARG A 50 3.19 -7.00 -4.78
CA ARG A 50 2.10 -7.43 -5.63
C ARG A 50 2.00 -8.95 -5.61
N ASN A 51 0.84 -9.48 -5.92
CA ASN A 51 0.62 -10.92 -5.86
C ASN A 51 1.33 -11.68 -6.97
N SER A 52 1.53 -11.04 -8.10
CA SER A 52 2.12 -11.67 -9.28
C SER A 52 2.97 -10.68 -10.05
N ALA A 53 3.94 -11.19 -10.77
CA ALA A 53 4.76 -10.37 -11.65
C ALA A 53 3.95 -9.73 -12.78
N ASP A 54 2.75 -10.27 -13.06
CA ASP A 54 1.87 -9.72 -14.09
C ASP A 54 0.96 -8.62 -13.56
N SER A 55 0.92 -8.41 -12.26
CA SER A 55 0.13 -7.34 -11.67
C SER A 55 0.68 -5.99 -12.07
N ARG A 56 -0.22 -5.07 -12.36
CA ARG A 56 0.14 -3.72 -12.80
C ARG A 56 0.18 -2.76 -11.64
N VAL A 57 1.18 -1.91 -11.65
CA VAL A 57 1.34 -0.86 -10.63
C VAL A 57 1.02 0.47 -11.26
N SER A 58 0.19 1.26 -10.57
CA SER A 58 -0.16 2.61 -10.99
C SER A 58 0.17 3.60 -9.89
N ILE A 59 0.61 4.76 -10.26
CA ILE A 59 0.85 5.88 -9.34
C ILE A 59 -0.04 7.02 -9.79
N ASN A 60 -0.92 7.47 -8.91
CA ASN A 60 -1.90 8.51 -9.20
C ASN A 60 -2.64 8.23 -10.52
N ASN A 61 -3.09 6.96 -10.65
CA ASN A 61 -3.85 6.47 -11.82
C ASN A 61 -3.06 6.36 -13.10
N ARG A 62 -1.75 6.45 -13.06
CA ARG A 62 -0.92 6.23 -14.25
C ARG A 62 -0.12 4.97 -14.07
N VAL A 63 -0.23 4.07 -15.04
CA VAL A 63 0.50 2.80 -15.02
C VAL A 63 1.98 3.09 -15.19
N VAL A 64 2.79 2.49 -14.31
CA VAL A 64 4.24 2.64 -14.37
C VAL A 64 4.89 1.26 -14.55
N ALA A 65 5.99 1.24 -15.27
CA ALA A 65 6.77 0.01 -15.43
C ALA A 65 7.65 -0.16 -14.20
N VAL A 66 7.51 -1.30 -13.54
CA VAL A 66 8.27 -1.58 -12.33
C VAL A 66 9.20 -2.77 -12.54
N ALA A 67 10.26 -2.83 -11.76
CA ALA A 67 11.19 -3.95 -11.77
C ALA A 67 10.90 -4.86 -10.58
N GLY A 68 11.34 -6.11 -10.67
CA GLY A 68 11.13 -7.09 -9.61
C GLY A 68 9.92 -7.95 -9.91
N ARG A 69 9.60 -8.81 -8.97
CA ARG A 69 8.46 -9.71 -9.09
C ARG A 69 7.40 -9.34 -8.06
N ARG A 70 7.22 -10.13 -7.04
CA ARG A 70 6.26 -9.81 -5.97
C ARG A 70 6.68 -8.57 -5.20
N ALA A 71 7.97 -8.48 -4.88
CA ALA A 71 8.53 -7.24 -4.36
C ALA A 71 8.98 -6.43 -5.56
N TRP A 72 8.37 -5.29 -5.77
CA TRP A 72 8.67 -4.44 -6.93
C TRP A 72 9.24 -3.09 -6.50
N HIS A 73 9.93 -2.46 -7.42
CA HIS A 73 10.43 -1.10 -7.21
C HIS A 73 10.44 -0.35 -8.53
N VAL A 74 10.39 0.96 -8.43
CA VAL A 74 10.48 1.85 -9.57
C VAL A 74 11.16 3.14 -9.14
N ARG A 75 11.99 3.69 -10.02
CA ARG A 75 12.61 4.99 -9.81
C ARG A 75 11.92 5.98 -10.72
N VAL A 76 11.31 6.99 -10.13
CA VAL A 76 10.57 8.01 -10.87
C VAL A 76 11.36 9.31 -10.76
N PRO A 77 11.81 9.88 -11.89
CA PRO A 77 12.50 11.17 -11.86
C PRO A 77 11.62 12.24 -11.19
N LEU A 78 12.24 13.14 -10.45
CA LEU A 78 11.46 14.18 -9.74
C LEU A 78 10.60 15.01 -10.67
N VAL A 79 11.04 15.25 -11.90
CA VAL A 79 10.25 15.97 -12.89
C VAL A 79 8.94 15.22 -13.15
N ALA A 80 9.00 13.90 -13.28
CA ALA A 80 7.82 13.08 -13.50
C ALA A 80 6.93 13.04 -12.26
N VAL A 81 7.51 13.03 -11.06
CA VAL A 81 6.74 13.08 -9.83
C VAL A 81 5.92 14.37 -9.78
N ARG A 82 6.51 15.49 -10.17
CA ARG A 82 5.81 16.77 -10.21
C ARG A 82 4.65 16.78 -11.20
N GLU A 83 4.81 16.09 -12.31
CA GLU A 83 3.74 15.96 -13.29
C GLU A 83 2.61 15.04 -12.83
N LEU A 84 2.94 14.04 -12.03
CA LEU A 84 1.96 13.07 -11.54
C LEU A 84 1.18 13.57 -10.32
N THR A 85 1.69 14.57 -9.63
CA THR A 85 1.13 15.02 -8.35
C THR A 85 0.65 16.46 -8.42
N SER A 86 -0.21 16.81 -7.47
CA SER A 86 -0.58 18.20 -7.27
C SER A 86 0.59 18.96 -6.62
N PRO A 87 0.69 20.28 -6.82
CA PRO A 87 1.69 21.07 -6.11
C PRO A 87 1.55 20.87 -4.59
N TYR A 88 2.68 20.68 -3.92
CA TYR A 88 2.71 20.48 -2.47
C TYR A 88 2.04 19.21 -1.98
N ALA A 89 1.81 18.23 -2.85
CA ALA A 89 1.29 16.94 -2.43
C ALA A 89 2.23 16.31 -1.42
N ARG A 90 1.67 15.62 -0.43
CA ARG A 90 2.44 14.94 0.61
C ARG A 90 2.49 13.44 0.43
N SER A 91 1.69 12.94 -0.48
CA SER A 91 1.62 11.51 -0.75
C SER A 91 1.29 11.26 -2.21
N ILE A 92 1.52 10.03 -2.62
CA ILE A 92 1.08 9.51 -3.91
C ILE A 92 0.20 8.31 -3.65
N GLU A 93 -0.78 8.10 -4.51
CA GLU A 93 -1.63 6.92 -4.41
C GLU A 93 -1.01 5.81 -5.25
N VAL A 94 -0.73 4.69 -4.63
CA VAL A 94 -0.19 3.52 -5.31
C VAL A 94 -1.29 2.48 -5.39
N THR A 95 -1.59 2.03 -6.60
CA THR A 95 -2.61 1.02 -6.84
C THR A 95 -1.96 -0.17 -7.53
N VAL A 96 -2.26 -1.36 -7.06
CA VAL A 96 -1.81 -2.59 -7.69
C VAL A 96 -3.04 -3.35 -8.14
N ALA A 97 -3.08 -3.71 -9.41
CA ALA A 97 -4.19 -4.44 -10.00
C ALA A 97 -3.69 -5.70 -10.70
N GLN A 98 -4.50 -6.75 -10.63
CA GLN A 98 -4.20 -7.97 -11.35
C GLN A 98 -4.26 -7.72 -12.87
N ALA A 99 -3.66 -8.63 -13.63
CA ALA A 99 -3.66 -8.52 -15.08
C ALA A 99 -5.08 -8.48 -15.67
N ASP A 100 -6.06 -9.07 -14.98
CA ASP A 100 -7.46 -9.05 -15.40
C ASP A 100 -8.19 -7.76 -15.03
N GLY A 101 -7.54 -6.84 -14.35
CA GLY A 101 -8.11 -5.56 -13.96
C GLY A 101 -8.65 -5.48 -12.54
N HIS A 102 -8.72 -6.60 -11.81
CA HIS A 102 -9.17 -6.55 -10.43
C HIS A 102 -8.12 -5.90 -9.54
N GLU A 103 -8.54 -4.94 -8.74
CA GLU A 103 -7.63 -4.25 -7.83
C GLU A 103 -7.20 -5.18 -6.70
N GLU A 104 -5.88 -5.28 -6.47
CA GLU A 104 -5.35 -6.00 -5.34
C GLU A 104 -5.38 -5.13 -4.10
N TRP A 105 -4.85 -3.92 -4.22
CA TRP A 105 -4.87 -2.94 -3.14
C TRP A 105 -4.55 -1.55 -3.68
N SER A 106 -4.93 -0.55 -2.90
CA SER A 106 -4.62 0.85 -3.18
C SER A 106 -4.31 1.54 -1.86
N GLU A 107 -3.17 2.15 -1.76
CA GLU A 107 -2.71 2.81 -0.54
C GLU A 107 -1.90 4.05 -0.88
N ASP A 108 -1.92 5.01 0.03
CA ASP A 108 -1.10 6.20 -0.11
C ASP A 108 0.30 5.93 0.40
N ALA A 109 1.28 6.40 -0.32
CA ALA A 109 2.67 6.37 0.09
C ALA A 109 3.11 7.80 0.39
N SER A 110 3.68 8.02 1.55
CA SER A 110 4.14 9.35 1.93
C SER A 110 5.33 9.77 1.09
N LEU A 111 5.34 11.01 0.67
CA LEU A 111 6.48 11.59 -0.03
C LEU A 111 7.49 12.12 0.99
N PRO A 112 8.79 12.10 0.67
CA PRO A 112 9.78 12.71 1.54
C PRO A 112 9.44 14.18 1.80
N ILE A 113 9.65 14.63 3.02
CA ILE A 113 9.31 15.99 3.42
C ILE A 113 10.06 17.00 2.55
N GLY A 114 9.33 17.95 2.03
CA GLY A 114 9.91 19.03 1.22
C GLY A 114 10.25 18.68 -0.21
N LEU A 115 9.92 17.46 -0.64
CA LEU A 115 10.26 17.00 -1.98
C LEU A 115 9.77 17.94 -3.08
N LEU A 116 8.50 18.31 -3.04
CA LEU A 116 7.89 19.14 -4.06
C LEU A 116 8.04 20.63 -3.80
N GLY A 117 8.34 21.02 -2.59
CA GLY A 117 8.54 22.41 -2.22
C GLY A 117 9.99 22.87 -2.32
N HIS A 118 10.84 22.03 -2.83
CA HIS A 118 12.29 22.23 -2.78
C HIS A 118 12.78 23.50 -3.47
N LYS A 119 12.15 23.88 -4.55
CA LYS A 119 12.60 25.05 -5.26
C LYS A 119 12.35 26.34 -4.49
N ASN A 120 11.49 26.35 -3.50
CA ASN A 120 11.25 27.55 -2.72
C ASN A 120 12.31 27.78 -1.65
N LEU A 121 13.02 26.75 -1.24
CA LEU A 121 14.06 26.86 -0.25
C LEU A 121 15.23 27.69 -0.73
N ALA A 122 15.65 27.50 -1.97
CA ALA A 122 16.74 28.27 -2.54
C ALA A 122 16.39 29.74 -2.60
N THR A 123 15.16 30.07 -2.95
CA THR A 123 14.69 31.45 -3.00
C THR A 123 14.64 32.07 -1.61
N LEU A 124 14.23 31.33 -0.61
CA LEU A 124 14.19 31.82 0.76
C LEU A 124 15.59 32.12 1.30
N VAL A 125 16.55 31.30 0.99
CA VAL A 125 17.94 31.51 1.44
C VAL A 125 18.49 32.78 0.85
N VAL A 126 18.21 33.05 -0.40
CA VAL A 126 18.66 34.27 -1.06
C VAL A 126 17.97 35.49 -0.48
N SER A 127 16.68 35.37 -0.15
CA SER A 127 15.91 36.49 0.37
C SER A 127 16.28 36.84 1.82
N ALA A 128 16.87 35.94 2.54
CA ALA A 128 17.22 36.16 3.94
C ALA A 128 18.40 37.10 4.13
N ARG A 129 18.99 37.56 3.01
CA ARG A 129 20.08 38.45 3.12
C ARG A 129 19.69 39.88 3.15
#